data_54d40d7d175a934be7cec292c56a20f3
#
_entry.id   54d40d7d175a934be7cec292c56a20f3
#
_cell.length_a   1.000
_cell.length_b   1.000
_cell.length_c   1.000
_cell.angle_alpha   90.00
_cell.angle_beta   90.00
_cell.angle_gamma   90.00
#
_symmetry.space_group_name_H-M   'P 1'
#
loop_
_entity.id
_entity.type
_entity.pdbx_description
1 polymer ?
#
loop_
_entity_poly.entity_id
_entity_poly.type
_entity_poly.pdbx_seq_one_letter_code
_entity_poly.pdbx_strand_id
1 'polypeptide(L)'
;MAHDILIVDDEPDIRALIEGILTDEGYQVRQAANSDQAIAAFRLRRPSLVILDIWLQNSKLDGLGILEFMHQEEPRVPCVMISGHGTIETAVQ
;
A
#
# COMPACT_ATOMS: atom_id res chain seq x y z
N MET A 1 4.77 -9.91 17.83
CA MET A 1 4.13 -8.65 17.40
C MET A 1 3.56 -8.80 16.01
N ALA A 2 2.41 -8.23 15.78
CA ALA A 2 1.81 -8.27 14.45
C ALA A 2 2.55 -7.33 13.51
N HIS A 3 2.74 -7.77 12.27
CA HIS A 3 3.26 -6.90 11.22
C HIS A 3 2.19 -5.92 10.79
N ASP A 4 2.62 -4.71 10.44
CA ASP A 4 1.76 -3.63 10.02
C ASP A 4 1.84 -3.50 8.49
N ILE A 5 0.70 -3.64 7.83
CA ILE A 5 0.61 -3.58 6.37
C ILE A 5 -0.22 -2.37 5.97
N LEU A 6 0.33 -1.56 5.07
CA LEU A 6 -0.37 -0.40 4.53
C LEU A 6 -0.92 -0.75 3.16
N ILE A 7 -2.22 -0.58 2.99
CA ILE A 7 -2.91 -0.81 1.71
C ILE A 7 -3.24 0.54 1.10
N VAL A 8 -2.80 0.74 -0.14
CA VAL A 8 -3.06 1.97 -0.89
C VAL A 8 -3.84 1.64 -2.15
N ASP A 9 -5.12 1.99 -2.15
CA ASP A 9 -6.03 1.72 -3.26
C ASP A 9 -7.17 2.72 -3.20
N ASP A 10 -7.60 3.26 -4.32
CA ASP A 10 -8.67 4.24 -4.36
C ASP A 10 -10.07 3.61 -4.25
N GLU A 11 -10.19 2.30 -4.39
CA GLU A 11 -11.46 1.60 -4.28
C GLU A 11 -11.67 1.05 -2.86
N PRO A 12 -12.67 1.57 -2.14
CA PRO A 12 -12.90 1.13 -0.75
C PRO A 12 -13.24 -0.36 -0.63
N ASP A 13 -13.93 -0.92 -1.62
CA ASP A 13 -14.29 -2.34 -1.60
C ASP A 13 -13.05 -3.23 -1.67
N ILE A 14 -12.08 -2.86 -2.49
CA ILE A 14 -10.83 -3.60 -2.63
C ILE A 14 -10.02 -3.49 -1.33
N ARG A 15 -9.94 -2.30 -0.75
CA ARG A 15 -9.25 -2.13 0.52
C ARG A 15 -9.86 -3.00 1.61
N ALA A 16 -11.20 -3.01 1.70
CA ALA A 16 -11.90 -3.80 2.71
C ALA A 16 -11.66 -5.30 2.50
N LEU A 17 -11.68 -5.75 1.26
CA LEU A 17 -11.44 -7.17 0.94
C LEU A 17 -10.03 -7.60 1.37
N ILE A 18 -9.03 -6.83 1.00
CA ILE A 18 -7.64 -7.14 1.33
C ILE A 18 -7.45 -7.07 2.85
N GLU A 19 -8.00 -6.04 3.49
CA GLU A 19 -7.90 -5.94 4.95
C GLU A 19 -8.50 -7.15 5.65
N GLY A 20 -9.67 -7.61 5.20
CA GLY A 20 -10.30 -8.79 5.80
C GLY A 20 -9.43 -10.03 5.71
N ILE A 21 -8.81 -10.25 4.55
CA ILE A 21 -7.91 -11.39 4.35
C ILE A 21 -6.70 -11.30 5.27
N LEU A 22 -6.09 -10.13 5.36
CA LEU A 22 -4.85 -9.96 6.12
C LEU A 22 -5.10 -9.98 7.63
N THR A 23 -6.21 -9.39 8.08
CA THR A 23 -6.52 -9.42 9.51
C THR A 23 -6.86 -10.82 9.98
N ASP A 24 -7.46 -11.64 9.12
CA ASP A 24 -7.72 -13.05 9.42
C ASP A 24 -6.40 -13.82 9.62
N GLU A 25 -5.33 -13.38 9.00
CA GLU A 25 -4.00 -13.98 9.15
C GLU A 25 -3.20 -13.38 10.30
N GLY A 26 -3.78 -12.45 11.05
CA GLY A 26 -3.15 -11.86 12.23
C GLY A 26 -2.35 -10.61 11.99
N TYR A 27 -2.41 -10.02 10.80
CA TYR A 27 -1.71 -8.78 10.51
C TYR A 27 -2.51 -7.56 10.95
N GLN A 28 -1.82 -6.48 11.27
CA GLN A 28 -2.44 -5.18 11.45
C GLN A 28 -2.46 -4.47 10.10
N VAL A 29 -3.58 -3.80 9.79
CA VAL A 29 -3.76 -3.19 8.48
C VAL A 29 -4.17 -1.74 8.64
N ARG A 30 -3.55 -0.88 7.83
CA ARG A 30 -3.96 0.52 7.67
C ARG A 30 -4.29 0.74 6.21
N GLN A 31 -5.20 1.65 5.93
CA GLN A 31 -5.67 1.93 4.57
C GLN A 31 -5.38 3.37 4.19
N ALA A 32 -5.11 3.59 2.91
CA ALA A 32 -4.99 4.92 2.31
C ALA A 32 -5.67 4.91 0.95
N ALA A 33 -6.40 5.95 0.64
CA ALA A 33 -7.15 6.06 -0.61
C ALA A 33 -6.40 6.83 -1.70
N ASN A 34 -5.34 7.54 -1.35
CA ASN A 34 -4.59 8.38 -2.28
C ASN A 34 -3.18 8.61 -1.75
N SER A 35 -2.37 9.34 -2.54
CA SER A 35 -0.97 9.56 -2.18
C SER A 35 -0.79 10.37 -0.90
N ASP A 36 -1.62 11.39 -0.68
CA ASP A 36 -1.50 12.20 0.53
C ASP A 36 -1.72 11.35 1.78
N GLN A 37 -2.75 10.52 1.77
CA GLN A 37 -3.03 9.62 2.89
C GLN A 37 -1.94 8.56 3.04
N ALA A 38 -1.45 8.03 1.93
CA ALA A 38 -0.42 7.00 1.94
C ALA A 38 0.89 7.53 2.54
N ILE A 39 1.30 8.71 2.11
CA ILE A 39 2.54 9.32 2.60
C ILE A 39 2.42 9.65 4.08
N ALA A 40 1.28 10.22 4.51
CA ALA A 40 1.07 10.53 5.91
C ALA A 40 1.10 9.27 6.78
N ALA A 41 0.44 8.19 6.34
CA ALA A 41 0.44 6.94 7.07
C ALA A 41 1.84 6.31 7.14
N PHE A 42 2.57 6.36 6.02
CA PHE A 42 3.92 5.83 5.92
C PHE A 42 4.87 6.56 6.88
N ARG A 43 4.76 7.88 6.94
CA ARG A 43 5.62 8.70 7.80
C ARG A 43 5.25 8.59 9.27
N LEU A 44 3.97 8.42 9.56
CA LEU A 44 3.52 8.26 10.93
C LEU A 44 4.15 7.01 11.57
N ARG A 45 4.17 5.93 10.82
CA ARG A 45 4.80 4.69 11.26
C ARG A 45 5.17 3.85 10.03
N ARG A 46 6.43 3.49 9.91
CA ARG A 46 6.89 2.68 8.78
C ARG A 46 6.21 1.33 8.79
N PRO A 47 5.51 0.95 7.71
CA PRO A 47 4.89 -0.37 7.65
C PRO A 47 5.92 -1.46 7.37
N SER A 48 5.54 -2.70 7.67
CA SER A 48 6.36 -3.86 7.29
C SER A 48 6.25 -4.18 5.82
N LEU A 49 5.13 -3.80 5.20
CA LEU A 49 4.83 -4.06 3.79
C LEU A 49 3.82 -3.04 3.30
N VAL A 50 3.94 -2.63 2.05
CA VAL A 50 2.94 -1.79 1.38
C VAL A 50 2.34 -2.59 0.23
N ILE A 51 1.01 -2.63 0.15
CA ILE A 51 0.28 -3.15 -1.00
C ILE A 51 -0.27 -1.93 -1.73
N LEU A 52 0.09 -1.78 -2.99
CA LEU A 52 -0.05 -0.52 -3.71
C LEU A 52 -0.69 -0.75 -5.07
N ASP A 53 -1.80 -0.05 -5.32
CA ASP A 53 -2.48 -0.10 -6.62
C ASP A 53 -1.68 0.70 -7.66
N ILE A 54 -1.36 0.07 -8.78
CA ILE A 54 -0.65 0.72 -9.88
C ILE A 54 -1.49 1.84 -10.49
N TRP A 55 -2.80 1.60 -10.64
CA TRP A 55 -3.72 2.49 -11.34
C TRP A 55 -4.50 3.38 -10.39
N LEU A 56 -3.80 3.99 -9.45
CA LEU A 56 -4.43 4.84 -8.45
C LEU A 56 -5.01 6.09 -9.10
N GLN A 57 -6.29 6.36 -8.84
CA GLN A 57 -7.00 7.53 -9.36
C GLN A 57 -7.31 8.51 -8.24
N ASN A 58 -7.65 9.74 -8.61
CA ASN A 58 -7.97 10.81 -7.66
C ASN A 58 -6.84 11.00 -6.65
N SER A 59 -5.62 10.98 -7.15
CA SER A 59 -4.41 11.05 -6.33
C SER A 59 -3.38 11.90 -7.05
N LYS A 60 -2.61 12.70 -6.31
CA LYS A 60 -1.54 13.53 -6.88
C LYS A 60 -0.46 12.69 -7.51
N LEU A 61 -0.12 11.58 -6.85
CA LEU A 61 0.83 10.61 -7.38
C LEU A 61 0.08 9.33 -7.71
N ASP A 62 0.46 8.68 -8.81
CA ASP A 62 -0.02 7.35 -9.12
C ASP A 62 0.76 6.31 -8.32
N GLY A 63 0.46 5.03 -8.55
CA GLY A 63 1.12 3.95 -7.82
C GLY A 63 2.64 3.96 -7.97
N LEU A 64 3.13 4.19 -9.19
CA LEU A 64 4.58 4.23 -9.43
C LEU A 64 5.24 5.41 -8.74
N GLY A 65 4.58 6.57 -8.74
CA GLY A 65 5.09 7.76 -8.05
C GLY A 65 5.18 7.55 -6.55
N ILE A 66 4.18 6.90 -5.97
CA ILE A 66 4.18 6.56 -4.55
C ILE A 66 5.30 5.56 -4.23
N LEU A 67 5.48 4.55 -5.09
CA LEU A 67 6.55 3.58 -4.92
C LEU A 67 7.92 4.25 -4.88
N GLU A 68 8.18 5.15 -5.84
CA GLU A 68 9.43 5.90 -5.87
C GLU A 68 9.64 6.70 -4.60
N PHE A 69 8.59 7.40 -4.15
CA PHE A 69 8.66 8.19 -2.94
C PHE A 69 9.02 7.33 -1.73
N MET A 70 8.31 6.23 -1.55
CA MET A 70 8.51 5.35 -0.40
C MET A 70 9.88 4.70 -0.43
N HIS A 71 10.34 4.31 -1.62
CA HIS A 71 11.67 3.72 -1.76
C HIS A 71 12.78 4.71 -1.40
N GLN A 72 12.62 5.98 -1.76
CA GLN A 72 13.59 7.01 -1.38
C GLN A 72 13.58 7.29 0.11
N GLU A 73 12.38 7.29 0.73
CA GLU A 73 12.25 7.55 2.16
C GLU A 73 12.80 6.40 3.00
N GLU A 74 12.47 5.16 2.63
CA GLU A 74 12.90 3.99 3.38
C GLU A 74 13.01 2.80 2.41
N PRO A 75 14.22 2.58 1.85
CA PRO A 75 14.41 1.55 0.83
C PRO A 75 14.14 0.12 1.32
N ARG A 76 14.13 -0.09 2.63
CA ARG A 76 13.96 -1.44 3.19
C ARG A 76 12.52 -1.89 3.31
N VAL A 77 11.55 -1.00 3.13
CA VAL A 77 10.14 -1.37 3.18
C VAL A 77 9.75 -1.98 1.83
N PRO A 78 9.39 -3.26 1.80
CA PRO A 78 8.97 -3.88 0.53
C PRO A 78 7.59 -3.39 0.12
N CYS A 79 7.40 -3.29 -1.20
CA CYS A 79 6.12 -2.91 -1.79
C CYS A 79 5.69 -3.99 -2.78
N VAL A 80 4.42 -4.37 -2.69
CA VAL A 80 3.79 -5.26 -3.67
C VAL A 80 2.81 -4.41 -4.47
N MET A 81 2.95 -4.41 -5.78
CA MET A 81 2.05 -3.66 -6.64
C MET A 81 0.99 -4.58 -7.21
N ILE A 82 -0.25 -4.10 -7.19
CA ILE A 82 -1.37 -4.82 -7.78
C ILE A 82 -1.96 -3.99 -8.90
N SER A 83 -2.44 -4.65 -9.95
CA SER A 83 -3.16 -3.98 -11.02
C SER A 83 -4.64 -4.21 -10.87
N GLY A 84 -5.44 -3.29 -11.38
CA GLY A 84 -6.89 -3.43 -11.36
C GLY A 84 -7.41 -4.59 -12.21
N HIS A 85 -6.52 -5.31 -12.89
CA HIS A 85 -6.89 -6.46 -13.71
C HIS A 85 -6.53 -7.79 -13.04
N GLY A 86 -6.25 -7.77 -11.74
CA GLY A 86 -6.00 -8.98 -10.96
C GLY A 86 -4.59 -9.53 -11.06
N THR A 87 -3.70 -8.85 -11.73
CA THR A 87 -2.30 -9.26 -11.80
C THR A 87 -1.53 -8.67 -10.62
N ILE A 88 -0.76 -9.49 -9.95
CA ILE A 88 0.11 -9.04 -8.87
C ILE A 88 1.54 -8.96 -9.39
N GLU A 89 2.12 -7.78 -9.27
CA GLU A 89 3.51 -7.56 -9.63
C GLU A 89 4.27 -7.15 -8.39
N THR A 90 5.43 -7.72 -8.20
CA THR A 90 6.26 -7.42 -7.04
C THR A 90 7.35 -6.44 -7.43
N ALA A 91 7.39 -5.32 -6.72
CA ALA A 91 8.47 -4.35 -6.84
C ALA A 91 9.30 -4.46 -5.56
N VAL A 92 10.42 -5.15 -5.64
CA VAL A 92 11.28 -5.40 -4.49
C VAL A 92 12.53 -4.56 -4.61
N GLN A 93 12.85 -3.93 -3.53
CA GLN A 93 14.02 -3.06 -3.45
C GLN A 93 15.16 -3.70 -2.67
#